data_2e0793612761428f367179d855592c0a
#
_entry.id   2e0793612761428f367179d855592c0a
#
_cell.length_a   1.000
_cell.length_b   1.000
_cell.length_c   1.000
_cell.angle_alpha   90.00
_cell.angle_beta   90.00
_cell.angle_gamma   90.00
#
_symmetry.space_group_name_H-M   'P 1'
#
loop_
_entity.id
_entity.type
_entity.pdbx_description
1 polymer ?
#
loop_
_entity_poly.entity_id
_entity_poly.type
_entity_poly.pdbx_seq_one_letter_code
_entity_poly.pdbx_strand_id
1 'polypeptide(L)'
;MKAAELESNLSETKKAIDLSCKLVAKDPSTIRLIGVTKTQSADTIRQAYNAGITDIGENYLQEALTKMDALRDLDIGWHFIGSIQSNKTRLIAENFEWVHSVDSLKLATRLSDQCPKGKTLNLLIQLNVDKDPNKRGIDVSEIEELVSKATDLPNIKIRGLMIILAEQTDPVVGYKTASKIFEKLKTLKSNQENIYWDTLSMGMSKDFEQAIQSGSNTIRLGTNLFGPRGN
;
A
#
# COMPACT_ATOMS: atom_id res chain seq x y z
N MET A 1 2.86 -0.82 23.59
CA MET A 1 4.15 -1.49 23.27
C MET A 1 5.29 -0.65 23.83
N LYS A 2 6.41 -1.25 24.25
CA LYS A 2 7.58 -0.50 24.71
C LYS A 2 8.45 -0.11 23.50
N ALA A 3 9.09 1.07 23.53
CA ALA A 3 9.93 1.53 22.41
C ALA A 3 11.04 0.51 22.04
N ALA A 4 11.70 -0.07 23.04
CA ALA A 4 12.74 -1.09 22.83
C ALA A 4 12.22 -2.36 22.12
N GLU A 5 10.95 -2.74 22.32
CA GLU A 5 10.33 -3.87 21.64
C GLU A 5 10.10 -3.55 20.15
N LEU A 6 9.62 -2.33 19.85
CA LEU A 6 9.47 -1.86 18.48
C LEU A 6 10.81 -1.83 17.74
N GLU A 7 11.85 -1.29 18.37
CA GLU A 7 13.20 -1.23 17.77
C GLU A 7 13.76 -2.63 17.48
N SER A 8 13.56 -3.60 18.40
CA SER A 8 13.95 -5.00 18.19
C SER A 8 13.20 -5.59 16.99
N ASN A 9 11.88 -5.45 16.96
CA ASN A 9 11.03 -5.96 15.88
C ASN A 9 11.40 -5.34 14.52
N LEU A 10 11.70 -4.05 14.50
CA LEU A 10 12.13 -3.34 13.29
C LEU A 10 13.50 -3.84 12.82
N SER A 11 14.45 -4.08 13.76
CA SER A 11 15.77 -4.62 13.43
C SER A 11 15.66 -6.02 12.81
N GLU A 12 14.83 -6.91 13.38
CA GLU A 12 14.58 -8.23 12.83
C GLU A 12 13.91 -8.15 11.44
N THR A 13 12.91 -7.26 11.30
CA THR A 13 12.25 -7.02 10.02
C THR A 13 13.24 -6.56 8.94
N LYS A 14 14.11 -5.60 9.26
CA LYS A 14 15.14 -5.12 8.32
C LYS A 14 16.08 -6.25 7.88
N LYS A 15 16.53 -7.10 8.81
CA LYS A 15 17.35 -8.27 8.48
C LYS A 15 16.64 -9.24 7.54
N ALA A 16 15.34 -9.49 7.75
CA ALA A 16 14.55 -10.36 6.88
C ALA A 16 14.36 -9.74 5.47
N ILE A 17 14.16 -8.42 5.39
CA ILE A 17 14.14 -7.68 4.11
C ILE A 17 15.47 -7.84 3.38
N ASP A 18 16.60 -7.59 4.06
CA ASP A 18 17.94 -7.70 3.48
C ASP A 18 18.21 -9.11 2.93
N LEU A 19 17.88 -10.14 3.70
CA LEU A 19 18.02 -11.53 3.27
C LEU A 19 17.15 -11.83 2.04
N SER A 20 15.89 -11.41 2.05
CA SER A 20 14.97 -11.64 0.94
C SER A 20 15.42 -10.93 -0.33
N CYS A 21 15.93 -9.70 -0.21
CA CYS A 21 16.48 -8.93 -1.32
C CYS A 21 17.74 -9.58 -1.89
N LYS A 22 18.63 -10.07 -1.02
CA LYS A 22 19.88 -10.75 -1.42
C LYS A 22 19.60 -12.00 -2.27
N LEU A 23 18.55 -12.77 -1.96
CA LEU A 23 18.17 -13.97 -2.73
C LEU A 23 17.78 -13.68 -4.17
N VAL A 24 17.35 -12.44 -4.48
CA VAL A 24 16.91 -12.04 -5.82
C VAL A 24 17.75 -10.89 -6.39
N ALA A 25 18.95 -10.64 -5.85
CA ALA A 25 19.87 -9.59 -6.26
C ALA A 25 19.21 -8.19 -6.33
N LYS A 26 18.32 -7.88 -5.38
CA LYS A 26 17.61 -6.60 -5.27
C LYS A 26 18.26 -5.74 -4.19
N ASP A 27 18.31 -4.43 -4.40
CA ASP A 27 18.76 -3.48 -3.39
C ASP A 27 17.69 -3.31 -2.30
N PRO A 28 17.97 -3.61 -1.01
CA PRO A 28 17.03 -3.43 0.09
C PRO A 28 16.50 -1.99 0.24
N SER A 29 17.29 -0.99 -0.14
CA SER A 29 16.86 0.43 -0.08
C SER A 29 15.68 0.75 -1.01
N THR A 30 15.41 -0.11 -2.00
CA THR A 30 14.26 0.01 -2.90
C THR A 30 12.96 -0.51 -2.30
N ILE A 31 13.01 -1.13 -1.11
CA ILE A 31 11.81 -1.64 -0.43
C ILE A 31 11.23 -0.55 0.47
N ARG A 32 10.03 -0.10 0.13
CA ARG A 32 9.24 0.75 1.01
C ARG A 32 8.54 -0.09 2.08
N LEU A 33 8.83 0.22 3.34
CA LEU A 33 8.19 -0.41 4.49
C LEU A 33 7.06 0.51 5.00
N ILE A 34 5.82 0.06 4.88
CA ILE A 34 4.65 0.73 5.45
C ILE A 34 4.31 0.09 6.79
N GLY A 35 4.37 0.88 7.86
CA GLY A 35 3.91 0.48 9.19
C GLY A 35 2.38 0.53 9.25
N VAL A 36 1.71 -0.63 9.39
CA VAL A 36 0.24 -0.70 9.47
C VAL A 36 -0.20 -0.51 10.91
N THR A 37 -0.73 0.67 11.20
CA THR A 37 -0.99 1.16 12.57
C THR A 37 -2.47 1.16 12.97
N LYS A 38 -3.33 0.46 12.22
CA LYS A 38 -4.72 0.28 12.64
C LYS A 38 -4.78 -0.27 14.07
N THR A 39 -5.65 0.30 14.90
CA THR A 39 -5.80 0.01 16.35
C THR A 39 -4.61 0.41 17.24
N GLN A 40 -3.57 1.03 16.70
CA GLN A 40 -2.45 1.57 17.47
C GLN A 40 -2.69 3.02 17.86
N SER A 41 -2.06 3.48 18.95
CA SER A 41 -2.14 4.87 19.40
C SER A 41 -1.25 5.82 18.57
N ALA A 42 -1.52 7.12 18.61
CA ALA A 42 -0.64 8.14 18.04
C ALA A 42 0.77 8.09 18.65
N ASP A 43 0.90 7.80 19.96
CA ASP A 43 2.20 7.64 20.61
C ASP A 43 3.01 6.48 20.05
N THR A 44 2.34 5.36 19.71
CA THR A 44 2.99 4.23 19.04
C THR A 44 3.51 4.64 17.65
N ILE A 45 2.74 5.43 16.91
CA ILE A 45 3.17 5.94 15.59
C ILE A 45 4.36 6.89 15.76
N ARG A 46 4.36 7.77 16.76
CA ARG A 46 5.49 8.66 17.05
C ARG A 46 6.76 7.87 17.38
N GLN A 47 6.66 6.78 18.15
CA GLN A 47 7.78 5.89 18.41
C GLN A 47 8.28 5.21 17.12
N ALA A 48 7.37 4.77 16.25
CA ALA A 48 7.71 4.17 14.96
C ALA A 48 8.41 5.18 14.04
N TYR A 49 7.93 6.41 13.98
CA TYR A 49 8.55 7.49 13.23
C TYR A 49 9.97 7.79 13.72
N ASN A 50 10.16 7.90 15.03
CA ASN A 50 11.48 8.12 15.63
C ASN A 50 12.46 6.94 15.38
N ALA A 51 11.94 5.73 15.20
CA ALA A 51 12.71 4.55 14.80
C ALA A 51 12.99 4.47 13.28
N GLY A 52 12.45 5.42 12.49
CA GLY A 52 12.69 5.56 11.05
C GLY A 52 11.59 4.93 10.17
N ILE A 53 10.38 4.66 10.69
CA ILE A 53 9.22 4.27 9.89
C ILE A 53 8.41 5.53 9.57
N THR A 54 8.61 6.08 8.39
CA THR A 54 8.00 7.33 7.94
C THR A 54 6.71 7.13 7.14
N ASP A 55 6.50 5.94 6.58
CA ASP A 55 5.29 5.58 5.82
C ASP A 55 4.33 4.80 6.72
N ILE A 56 3.13 5.33 6.92
CA ILE A 56 2.10 4.79 7.84
C ILE A 56 0.84 4.42 7.06
N GLY A 57 0.37 3.19 7.26
CA GLY A 57 -0.81 2.63 6.62
C GLY A 57 -2.00 2.50 7.56
N GLU A 58 -3.14 3.07 7.16
CA GLU A 58 -4.38 3.04 7.93
C GLU A 58 -5.54 2.39 7.18
N ASN A 59 -6.35 1.64 7.92
CA ASN A 59 -7.53 0.96 7.38
C ASN A 59 -8.84 1.72 7.64
N TYR A 60 -8.90 2.52 8.71
CA TYR A 60 -10.12 3.16 9.19
C TYR A 60 -9.97 4.68 9.17
N LEU A 61 -10.77 5.34 8.34
CA LEU A 61 -10.64 6.78 8.07
C LEU A 61 -10.74 7.65 9.33
N GLN A 62 -11.75 7.40 10.19
CA GLN A 62 -11.97 8.25 11.37
C GLN A 62 -10.82 8.12 12.38
N GLU A 63 -10.34 6.89 12.58
CA GLU A 63 -9.18 6.60 13.42
C GLU A 63 -7.94 7.32 12.87
N ALA A 64 -7.70 7.22 11.55
CA ALA A 64 -6.59 7.88 10.89
C ALA A 64 -6.60 9.40 11.07
N LEU A 65 -7.75 10.04 10.84
CA LEU A 65 -7.89 11.50 10.99
C LEU A 65 -7.55 11.99 12.41
N THR A 66 -7.97 11.26 13.44
CA THR A 66 -7.62 11.56 14.83
C THR A 66 -6.11 11.47 15.08
N LYS A 67 -5.46 10.45 14.51
CA LYS A 67 -4.02 10.27 14.63
C LYS A 67 -3.23 11.33 13.86
N MET A 68 -3.66 11.65 12.64
CA MET A 68 -3.07 12.72 11.82
C MET A 68 -3.09 14.05 12.55
N ASP A 69 -4.21 14.36 13.21
CA ASP A 69 -4.36 15.59 14.02
C ASP A 69 -3.35 15.64 15.17
N ALA A 70 -3.14 14.54 15.86
CA ALA A 70 -2.21 14.43 16.99
C ALA A 70 -0.72 14.40 16.56
N LEU A 71 -0.44 14.18 15.27
CA LEU A 71 0.92 13.96 14.72
C LEU A 71 1.28 14.98 13.63
N ARG A 72 0.63 16.17 13.62
CA ARG A 72 0.85 17.22 12.61
C ARG A 72 2.28 17.78 12.57
N ASP A 73 3.03 17.57 13.64
CA ASP A 73 4.42 17.97 13.80
C ASP A 73 5.40 17.01 13.12
N LEU A 74 4.94 15.87 12.59
CA LEU A 74 5.75 14.87 11.93
C LEU A 74 5.47 14.83 10.43
N ASP A 75 6.53 14.63 9.64
CA ASP A 75 6.43 14.44 8.19
C ASP A 75 6.18 12.96 7.87
N ILE A 76 4.94 12.54 8.02
CA ILE A 76 4.49 11.16 7.81
C ILE A 76 3.85 11.03 6.44
N GLY A 77 4.34 10.07 5.63
CA GLY A 77 3.66 9.62 4.42
C GLY A 77 2.42 8.77 4.78
N TRP A 78 1.22 9.32 4.60
CA TRP A 78 -0.01 8.63 4.97
C TRP A 78 -0.58 7.81 3.82
N HIS A 79 -0.76 6.51 4.05
CA HIS A 79 -1.30 5.55 3.11
C HIS A 79 -2.67 5.02 3.56
N PHE A 80 -3.72 5.25 2.75
CA PHE A 80 -5.00 4.60 2.96
C PHE A 80 -4.99 3.22 2.31
N ILE A 81 -5.08 2.17 3.14
CA ILE A 81 -5.03 0.77 2.70
C ILE A 81 -6.31 -0.01 3.03
N GLY A 82 -7.31 0.66 3.62
CA GLY A 82 -8.60 0.10 3.94
C GLY A 82 -9.59 0.14 2.77
N SER A 83 -10.75 -0.47 2.96
CA SER A 83 -11.83 -0.45 1.96
C SER A 83 -12.42 0.96 1.82
N ILE A 84 -12.50 1.47 0.60
CA ILE A 84 -13.03 2.80 0.30
C ILE A 84 -14.56 2.75 0.23
N GLN A 85 -15.22 3.56 1.06
CA GLN A 85 -16.63 3.87 0.91
C GLN A 85 -16.79 5.13 0.05
N SER A 86 -17.68 5.11 -0.94
CA SER A 86 -17.83 6.21 -1.91
C SER A 86 -18.16 7.57 -1.27
N ASN A 87 -18.82 7.59 -0.11
CA ASN A 87 -19.12 8.82 0.64
C ASN A 87 -17.93 9.35 1.46
N LYS A 88 -16.82 8.63 1.51
CA LYS A 88 -15.60 8.99 2.26
C LYS A 88 -14.44 9.44 1.36
N THR A 89 -14.60 9.36 0.04
CA THR A 89 -13.53 9.66 -0.93
C THR A 89 -12.97 11.09 -0.79
N ARG A 90 -13.81 12.08 -0.43
CA ARG A 90 -13.34 13.46 -0.20
C ARG A 90 -12.32 13.53 0.94
N LEU A 91 -12.67 13.02 2.12
CA LEU A 91 -11.77 13.05 3.27
C LEU A 91 -10.49 12.23 3.04
N ILE A 92 -10.58 11.13 2.27
CA ILE A 92 -9.40 10.35 1.88
C ILE A 92 -8.50 11.19 0.96
N ALA A 93 -9.06 11.82 -0.08
CA ALA A 93 -8.29 12.63 -1.02
C ALA A 93 -7.64 13.86 -0.36
N GLU A 94 -8.31 14.45 0.62
CA GLU A 94 -7.80 15.63 1.37
C GLU A 94 -6.62 15.28 2.29
N ASN A 95 -6.62 14.09 2.91
CA ASN A 95 -5.72 13.78 4.03
C ASN A 95 -4.63 12.75 3.74
N PHE A 96 -4.73 11.95 2.69
CA PHE A 96 -3.74 10.92 2.37
C PHE A 96 -2.92 11.28 1.12
N GLU A 97 -1.66 10.86 1.07
CA GLU A 97 -0.80 10.95 -0.11
C GLU A 97 -0.95 9.72 -1.02
N TRP A 98 -1.28 8.58 -0.44
CA TRP A 98 -1.41 7.31 -1.13
C TRP A 98 -2.73 6.62 -0.82
N VAL A 99 -3.34 6.03 -1.86
CA VAL A 99 -4.54 5.19 -1.72
C VAL A 99 -4.30 3.88 -2.47
N HIS A 100 -4.28 2.76 -1.72
CA HIS A 100 -3.91 1.46 -2.26
C HIS A 100 -5.08 0.60 -2.73
N SER A 101 -6.31 0.94 -2.34
CA SER A 101 -7.49 0.07 -2.48
C SER A 101 -8.48 0.55 -3.54
N VAL A 102 -7.97 1.11 -4.65
CA VAL A 102 -8.83 1.55 -5.76
C VAL A 102 -9.20 0.33 -6.61
N ASP A 103 -10.48 -0.02 -6.62
CA ASP A 103 -11.01 -1.20 -7.31
C ASP A 103 -12.03 -0.88 -8.40
N SER A 104 -12.21 0.38 -8.77
CA SER A 104 -13.12 0.79 -9.83
C SER A 104 -12.80 2.18 -10.38
N LEU A 105 -13.15 2.41 -11.64
CA LEU A 105 -13.05 3.73 -12.27
C LEU A 105 -13.86 4.79 -11.50
N LYS A 106 -15.03 4.41 -11.00
CA LYS A 106 -15.88 5.30 -10.18
C LYS A 106 -15.13 5.84 -8.96
N LEU A 107 -14.37 5.00 -8.24
CA LEU A 107 -13.58 5.45 -7.09
C LEU A 107 -12.40 6.32 -7.52
N ALA A 108 -11.69 5.96 -8.60
CA ALA A 108 -10.61 6.78 -9.15
C ALA A 108 -11.11 8.18 -9.55
N THR A 109 -12.22 8.27 -10.28
CA THR A 109 -12.84 9.54 -10.68
C THR A 109 -13.22 10.39 -9.46
N ARG A 110 -13.89 9.80 -8.46
CA ARG A 110 -14.28 10.55 -7.25
C ARG A 110 -13.07 11.05 -6.45
N LEU A 111 -12.01 10.27 -6.35
CA LEU A 111 -10.76 10.69 -5.70
C LEU A 111 -10.09 11.83 -6.47
N SER A 112 -10.07 11.75 -7.79
CA SER A 112 -9.56 12.80 -8.67
C SER A 112 -10.33 14.12 -8.53
N ASP A 113 -11.67 14.06 -8.65
CA ASP A 113 -12.55 15.24 -8.58
C ASP A 113 -12.51 15.92 -7.21
N GLN A 114 -12.26 15.17 -6.16
CA GLN A 114 -12.29 15.64 -4.77
C GLN A 114 -10.88 15.90 -4.20
N CYS A 115 -9.84 15.66 -4.98
CA CYS A 115 -8.47 15.99 -4.60
C CYS A 115 -8.29 17.52 -4.57
N PRO A 116 -7.73 18.08 -3.49
CA PRO A 116 -7.50 19.53 -3.40
C PRO A 116 -6.64 20.07 -4.54
N LYS A 117 -6.91 21.30 -4.98
CA LYS A 117 -6.10 21.98 -6.00
C LYS A 117 -4.63 22.04 -5.56
N GLY A 118 -3.73 21.70 -6.46
CA GLY A 118 -2.28 21.70 -6.21
C GLY A 118 -1.77 20.43 -5.50
N LYS A 119 -2.67 19.52 -5.07
CA LYS A 119 -2.30 18.20 -4.56
C LYS A 119 -2.36 17.16 -5.68
N THR A 120 -1.49 16.18 -5.62
CA THR A 120 -1.56 14.98 -6.47
C THR A 120 -1.63 13.75 -5.58
N LEU A 121 -2.64 12.90 -5.81
CA LEU A 121 -2.87 11.69 -5.05
C LEU A 121 -2.28 10.48 -5.78
N ASN A 122 -1.45 9.69 -5.10
CA ASN A 122 -0.90 8.44 -5.65
C ASN A 122 -1.88 7.30 -5.45
N LEU A 123 -2.29 6.64 -6.53
CA LEU A 123 -3.25 5.55 -6.51
C LEU A 123 -2.58 4.22 -6.89
N LEU A 124 -2.91 3.17 -6.15
CA LEU A 124 -2.67 1.79 -6.56
C LEU A 124 -4.00 1.13 -6.87
N ILE A 125 -4.03 0.35 -7.93
CA ILE A 125 -5.21 -0.45 -8.29
C ILE A 125 -5.16 -1.74 -7.50
N GLN A 126 -6.19 -1.99 -6.70
CA GLN A 126 -6.33 -3.25 -5.98
C GLN A 126 -6.79 -4.34 -6.95
N LEU A 127 -5.95 -5.36 -7.12
CA LEU A 127 -6.19 -6.47 -8.04
C LEU A 127 -6.57 -7.74 -7.27
N ASN A 128 -7.64 -8.41 -7.70
CA ASN A 128 -8.06 -9.72 -7.20
C ASN A 128 -7.43 -10.83 -8.07
N VAL A 129 -6.17 -11.19 -7.80
CA VAL A 129 -5.45 -12.22 -8.58
C VAL A 129 -5.97 -13.62 -8.36
N ASP A 130 -6.58 -13.87 -7.21
CA ASP A 130 -7.11 -15.18 -6.79
C ASP A 130 -8.50 -15.45 -7.35
N LYS A 131 -9.16 -14.44 -7.92
CA LYS A 131 -10.58 -14.49 -8.33
C LYS A 131 -11.51 -14.92 -7.20
N ASP A 132 -11.15 -14.59 -5.96
CA ASP A 132 -11.98 -14.87 -4.79
C ASP A 132 -13.18 -13.90 -4.75
N PRO A 133 -14.43 -14.39 -4.89
CA PRO A 133 -15.62 -13.54 -4.92
C PRO A 133 -15.88 -12.81 -3.60
N ASN A 134 -15.27 -13.25 -2.50
CA ASN A 134 -15.40 -12.63 -1.19
C ASN A 134 -14.37 -11.50 -0.96
N LYS A 135 -13.45 -11.29 -1.91
CA LYS A 135 -12.41 -10.27 -1.80
C LYS A 135 -12.67 -9.08 -2.69
N ARG A 136 -12.23 -7.92 -2.22
CA ARG A 136 -12.21 -6.71 -3.04
C ARG A 136 -11.05 -6.75 -4.02
N GLY A 137 -11.16 -5.94 -5.05
CA GLY A 137 -10.20 -5.82 -6.11
C GLY A 137 -10.86 -6.02 -7.47
N ILE A 138 -10.31 -5.39 -8.48
CA ILE A 138 -10.76 -5.55 -9.87
C ILE A 138 -10.28 -6.90 -10.42
N ASP A 139 -11.05 -7.52 -11.32
CA ASP A 139 -10.60 -8.70 -12.06
C ASP A 139 -9.44 -8.33 -13.00
N VAL A 140 -8.55 -9.30 -13.24
CA VAL A 140 -7.39 -9.13 -14.13
C VAL A 140 -7.82 -8.71 -15.54
N SER A 141 -8.97 -9.19 -16.03
CA SER A 141 -9.50 -8.87 -17.37
C SER A 141 -9.95 -7.41 -17.52
N GLU A 142 -10.28 -6.74 -16.43
CA GLU A 142 -10.83 -5.38 -16.43
C GLU A 142 -9.76 -4.29 -16.18
N ILE A 143 -8.54 -4.68 -15.76
CA ILE A 143 -7.53 -3.72 -15.29
C ILE A 143 -7.02 -2.81 -16.40
N GLU A 144 -6.83 -3.32 -17.63
CA GLU A 144 -6.34 -2.53 -18.76
C GLU A 144 -7.33 -1.43 -19.14
N GLU A 145 -8.63 -1.73 -19.10
CA GLU A 145 -9.70 -0.76 -19.36
C GLU A 145 -9.75 0.31 -18.26
N LEU A 146 -9.71 -0.11 -16.98
CA LEU A 146 -9.71 0.83 -15.86
C LEU A 146 -8.53 1.80 -15.96
N VAL A 147 -7.31 1.27 -16.14
CA VAL A 147 -6.10 2.07 -16.22
C VAL A 147 -6.17 3.03 -17.41
N SER A 148 -6.61 2.57 -18.58
CA SER A 148 -6.76 3.41 -19.77
C SER A 148 -7.71 4.58 -19.53
N LYS A 149 -8.86 4.35 -18.90
CA LYS A 149 -9.85 5.39 -18.59
C LYS A 149 -9.40 6.33 -17.45
N ALA A 150 -8.57 5.85 -16.54
CA ALA A 150 -8.07 6.65 -15.44
C ALA A 150 -6.88 7.55 -15.82
N THR A 151 -6.27 7.34 -17.00
CA THR A 151 -5.13 8.13 -17.48
C THR A 151 -5.45 9.62 -17.61
N ASP A 152 -6.67 9.95 -18.00
CA ASP A 152 -7.09 11.33 -18.28
C ASP A 152 -7.62 12.05 -17.02
N LEU A 153 -7.66 11.37 -15.89
CA LEU A 153 -8.14 11.95 -14.64
C LEU A 153 -7.08 12.92 -14.05
N PRO A 154 -7.45 14.18 -13.77
CA PRO A 154 -6.52 15.14 -13.17
C PRO A 154 -6.23 14.80 -11.70
N ASN A 155 -5.20 15.43 -11.14
CA ASN A 155 -4.88 15.39 -9.70
C ASN A 155 -4.60 13.98 -9.12
N ILE A 156 -4.43 12.97 -9.97
CA ILE A 156 -4.03 11.61 -9.55
C ILE A 156 -2.87 11.09 -10.38
N LYS A 157 -2.14 10.13 -9.80
CA LYS A 157 -1.10 9.35 -10.47
C LYS A 157 -1.33 7.88 -10.22
N ILE A 158 -1.47 7.08 -11.28
CA ILE A 158 -1.52 5.62 -11.16
C ILE A 158 -0.09 5.12 -10.99
N ARG A 159 0.24 4.58 -9.81
CA ARG A 159 1.60 4.17 -9.45
C ARG A 159 1.82 2.66 -9.58
N GLY A 160 0.76 1.88 -9.77
CA GLY A 160 0.86 0.43 -9.93
C GLY A 160 -0.25 -0.34 -9.24
N LEU A 161 0.10 -1.49 -8.64
CA LEU A 161 -0.85 -2.46 -8.10
C LEU A 161 -0.73 -2.63 -6.59
N MET A 162 -1.86 -2.98 -5.97
CA MET A 162 -1.92 -3.50 -4.61
C MET A 162 -2.60 -4.87 -4.61
N ILE A 163 -2.00 -5.84 -3.91
CA ILE A 163 -2.49 -7.20 -3.83
C ILE A 163 -2.64 -7.64 -2.36
N ILE A 164 -3.76 -8.33 -2.08
CA ILE A 164 -3.98 -9.09 -0.86
C ILE A 164 -4.41 -10.49 -1.30
N LEU A 165 -3.58 -11.49 -1.06
CA LEU A 165 -3.89 -12.87 -1.42
C LEU A 165 -4.95 -13.50 -0.52
N ALA A 166 -5.70 -14.45 -1.06
CA ALA A 166 -6.57 -15.31 -0.28
C ALA A 166 -5.75 -16.19 0.68
N GLU A 167 -6.31 -16.53 1.84
CA GLU A 167 -5.57 -17.28 2.87
C GLU A 167 -5.14 -18.68 2.38
N GLN A 168 -5.92 -19.25 1.48
CA GLN A 168 -5.65 -20.56 0.85
C GLN A 168 -4.70 -20.48 -0.35
N THR A 169 -4.35 -19.30 -0.85
CA THR A 169 -3.48 -19.12 -2.00
C THR A 169 -2.02 -19.29 -1.58
N ASP A 170 -1.27 -20.12 -2.33
CA ASP A 170 0.17 -20.18 -2.18
C ASP A 170 0.81 -18.81 -2.47
N PRO A 171 1.51 -18.19 -1.51
CA PRO A 171 2.03 -16.84 -1.66
C PRO A 171 3.00 -16.70 -2.85
N VAL A 172 3.82 -17.71 -3.11
CA VAL A 172 4.79 -17.66 -4.22
C VAL A 172 4.08 -17.66 -5.57
N VAL A 173 3.04 -18.48 -5.72
CA VAL A 173 2.24 -18.55 -6.96
C VAL A 173 1.46 -17.25 -7.16
N GLY A 174 0.75 -16.78 -6.14
CA GLY A 174 -0.06 -15.58 -6.21
C GLY A 174 0.78 -14.34 -6.50
N TYR A 175 1.89 -14.14 -5.79
CA TYR A 175 2.75 -12.97 -5.99
C TYR A 175 3.51 -12.98 -7.31
N LYS A 176 3.96 -14.15 -7.80
CA LYS A 176 4.55 -14.27 -9.15
C LYS A 176 3.52 -13.94 -10.24
N THR A 177 2.26 -14.34 -10.05
CA THR A 177 1.18 -13.97 -10.98
C THR A 177 0.95 -12.46 -10.99
N ALA A 178 0.86 -11.83 -9.81
CA ALA A 178 0.74 -10.38 -9.69
C ALA A 178 1.90 -9.63 -10.34
N SER A 179 3.12 -10.08 -10.12
CA SER A 179 4.34 -9.50 -10.70
C SER A 179 4.34 -9.56 -12.23
N LYS A 180 3.94 -10.70 -12.82
CA LYS A 180 3.81 -10.83 -14.29
C LYS A 180 2.79 -9.85 -14.87
N ILE A 181 1.65 -9.67 -14.20
CA ILE A 181 0.61 -8.69 -14.60
C ILE A 181 1.18 -7.27 -14.51
N PHE A 182 1.86 -6.95 -13.41
CA PHE A 182 2.48 -5.64 -13.21
C PHE A 182 3.49 -5.31 -14.31
N GLU A 183 4.40 -6.22 -14.65
CA GLU A 183 5.40 -6.00 -15.71
C GLU A 183 4.77 -5.89 -17.10
N LYS A 184 3.73 -6.70 -17.40
CA LYS A 184 2.96 -6.57 -18.64
C LYS A 184 2.36 -5.18 -18.77
N LEU A 185 1.68 -4.69 -17.73
CA LEU A 185 1.03 -3.37 -17.73
C LEU A 185 2.04 -2.24 -17.80
N LYS A 186 3.19 -2.36 -17.14
CA LYS A 186 4.29 -1.40 -17.21
C LYS A 186 4.77 -1.22 -18.64
N THR A 187 4.95 -2.31 -19.38
CA THR A 187 5.38 -2.26 -20.79
C THR A 187 4.33 -1.61 -21.68
N LEU A 188 3.05 -1.91 -21.46
CA LEU A 188 1.95 -1.38 -22.28
C LEU A 188 1.70 0.12 -22.05
N LYS A 189 2.05 0.67 -20.89
CA LYS A 189 1.67 2.01 -20.43
C LYS A 189 2.85 2.96 -20.23
N SER A 190 4.06 2.60 -20.64
CA SER A 190 5.29 3.37 -20.42
C SER A 190 5.30 4.79 -21.02
N ASN A 191 4.36 5.14 -21.89
CA ASN A 191 4.32 6.41 -22.60
C ASN A 191 3.16 7.35 -22.19
N GLN A 192 2.51 7.11 -21.04
CA GLN A 192 1.37 7.91 -20.58
C GLN A 192 1.76 8.80 -19.40
N GLU A 193 1.49 10.11 -19.45
CA GLU A 193 1.99 11.13 -18.51
C GLU A 193 1.57 10.91 -17.03
N ASN A 194 0.40 10.32 -16.78
CA ASN A 194 -0.12 10.10 -15.42
C ASN A 194 0.07 8.67 -14.92
N ILE A 195 0.82 7.83 -15.63
CA ILE A 195 1.04 6.43 -15.28
C ILE A 195 2.52 6.17 -15.05
N TYR A 196 2.86 5.80 -13.83
CA TYR A 196 4.25 5.65 -13.41
C TYR A 196 4.69 4.18 -13.29
N TRP A 197 3.78 3.24 -13.01
CA TRP A 197 4.05 1.81 -12.81
C TRP A 197 5.38 1.51 -12.08
N ASP A 198 5.57 2.13 -10.94
CA ASP A 198 6.79 2.00 -10.15
C ASP A 198 6.55 1.32 -8.79
N THR A 199 5.30 1.04 -8.45
CA THR A 199 4.93 0.54 -7.12
C THR A 199 4.12 -0.75 -7.19
N LEU A 200 4.70 -1.84 -6.69
CA LEU A 200 4.02 -3.12 -6.50
C LEU A 200 3.88 -3.39 -5.00
N SER A 201 2.70 -3.04 -4.45
CA SER A 201 2.38 -3.17 -3.03
C SER A 201 1.78 -4.53 -2.73
N MET A 202 2.59 -5.45 -2.25
CA MET A 202 2.16 -6.79 -1.84
C MET A 202 3.08 -7.34 -0.76
N GLY A 203 2.55 -8.25 0.08
CA GLY A 203 3.23 -8.80 1.23
C GLY A 203 2.83 -8.13 2.54
N MET A 204 2.50 -8.97 3.50
CA MET A 204 2.11 -8.64 4.86
C MET A 204 2.95 -9.46 5.86
N SER A 205 2.67 -9.35 7.14
CA SER A 205 3.46 -9.97 8.22
C SER A 205 3.76 -11.47 8.05
N LYS A 206 2.89 -12.21 7.35
CA LYS A 206 3.06 -13.67 7.18
C LYS A 206 3.86 -14.06 5.92
N ASP A 207 3.97 -13.16 4.93
CA ASP A 207 4.36 -13.54 3.56
C ASP A 207 5.18 -12.45 2.82
N PHE A 208 5.65 -11.42 3.54
CA PHE A 208 6.38 -10.30 2.90
C PHE A 208 7.71 -10.74 2.28
N GLU A 209 8.36 -11.78 2.82
CA GLU A 209 9.60 -12.32 2.28
C GLU A 209 9.37 -12.90 0.88
N GLN A 210 8.34 -13.75 0.72
CA GLN A 210 7.93 -14.31 -0.57
C GLN A 210 7.47 -13.22 -1.54
N ALA A 211 6.81 -12.16 -1.02
CA ALA A 211 6.41 -11.03 -1.82
C ALA A 211 7.62 -10.26 -2.39
N ILE A 212 8.64 -9.97 -1.57
CA ILE A 212 9.90 -9.33 -2.01
C ILE A 212 10.58 -10.19 -3.07
N GLN A 213 10.73 -11.48 -2.82
CA GLN A 213 11.35 -12.43 -3.75
C GLN A 213 10.56 -12.57 -5.05
N SER A 214 9.27 -12.23 -5.05
CA SER A 214 8.38 -12.22 -6.23
C SER A 214 8.26 -10.83 -6.89
N GLY A 215 9.05 -9.83 -6.48
CA GLY A 215 9.11 -8.52 -7.14
C GLY A 215 8.48 -7.36 -6.37
N SER A 216 7.86 -7.59 -5.20
CA SER A 216 7.33 -6.48 -4.37
C SER A 216 8.41 -5.44 -4.07
N ASN A 217 8.04 -4.17 -4.14
CA ASN A 217 8.87 -3.06 -3.65
C ASN A 217 8.17 -2.23 -2.57
N THR A 218 6.97 -2.64 -2.15
CA THR A 218 6.23 -2.00 -1.07
C THR A 218 5.53 -3.07 -0.23
N ILE A 219 5.91 -3.19 1.04
CA ILE A 219 5.37 -4.16 1.98
C ILE A 219 4.60 -3.45 3.11
N ARG A 220 3.57 -4.11 3.66
CA ARG A 220 2.66 -3.54 4.66
C ARG A 220 2.66 -4.40 5.92
N LEU A 221 3.42 -3.99 6.93
CA LEU A 221 3.63 -4.77 8.15
C LEU A 221 2.93 -4.16 9.36
N GLY A 222 2.12 -4.95 10.03
CA GLY A 222 1.46 -4.60 11.29
C GLY A 222 2.03 -5.42 12.44
N THR A 223 1.63 -6.68 12.55
CA THR A 223 1.97 -7.58 13.65
C THR A 223 3.47 -7.77 13.85
N ASN A 224 4.25 -7.81 12.78
CA ASN A 224 5.72 -7.94 12.89
C ASN A 224 6.37 -6.72 13.55
N LEU A 225 5.79 -5.53 13.39
CA LEU A 225 6.33 -4.30 13.97
C LEU A 225 5.73 -4.02 15.36
N PHE A 226 4.40 -4.11 15.45
CA PHE A 226 3.63 -3.61 16.60
C PHE A 226 3.13 -4.72 17.54
N GLY A 227 3.51 -5.98 17.28
CA GLY A 227 3.03 -7.11 18.05
C GLY A 227 1.59 -7.52 17.73
N PRO A 228 1.07 -8.57 18.40
CA PRO A 228 -0.31 -8.99 18.26
C PRO A 228 -1.25 -7.88 18.74
N ARG A 229 -2.45 -7.82 18.15
CA ARG A 229 -3.47 -6.86 18.59
C ARG A 229 -3.82 -7.14 20.06
N GLY A 230 -3.75 -6.12 20.89
CA GLY A 230 -4.37 -6.17 22.22
C GLY A 230 -5.88 -6.41 22.03
N ASN A 231 -6.39 -7.41 22.75
CA ASN A 231 -7.83 -7.67 22.85
C ASN A 231 -8.54 -6.53 23.58
#